data_dd27da55fa73157d659340e18d93dd3b
#
_entry.id   dd27da55fa73157d659340e18d93dd3b
#
_cell.length_a   1.000
_cell.length_b   1.000
_cell.length_c   1.000
_cell.angle_alpha   90.00
_cell.angle_beta   90.00
_cell.angle_gamma   90.00
#
_symmetry.space_group_name_H-M   'P 1'
#
loop_
_entity.id
_entity.type
_entity.pdbx_description
1 polymer ?
#
loop_
_entity_poly.entity_id
_entity_poly.type
_entity_poly.pdbx_seq_one_letter_code
_entity_poly.pdbx_strand_id
1 'polypeptide(L)'
;MNTYEFLKDPIDFEEIKSQRSSLDTWIEVKRERIQRRPEDREEVEKAIEELQAKIPELDAILAKEPPLPELPPRKPLIKVSGVLEEFETLCVKGYFTEREYAPEEFARKEENEQFGALLLAMMGNTSWAAVNLRTKIRLYNDYHFVQGKINGIPFYGWLGLTTVKRGDYVELVVTEQEAHYAVYALTKPELRTISIIPWCNKGIRSKAWDEVFYTCCIFLLIAVVCLGAILFPDGSSFWDGADIFTLWLMFFAVVFSLYSFVVSIKKPWKSIKLAQDIFSVLGFPNPQDISLEKLTKKRLREMKSNPSPENSEEVLPDKYCFMSHYYYY
;
A
#
# COMPACT_ATOMS: atom_id res chain seq x y z
N MET A 1 -0.45 -26.77 6.61
CA MET A 1 0.74 -25.94 6.71
C MET A 1 0.30 -24.48 6.59
N ASN A 2 0.54 -23.64 7.60
CA ASN A 2 0.08 -22.24 7.58
C ASN A 2 0.82 -21.49 6.48
N THR A 3 0.12 -20.89 5.53
CA THR A 3 0.65 -20.08 4.42
C THR A 3 1.53 -18.92 4.90
N TYR A 4 1.50 -18.63 6.20
CA TYR A 4 2.21 -17.51 6.85
C TYR A 4 3.59 -17.86 7.42
N GLU A 5 4.00 -19.12 7.43
CA GLU A 5 5.35 -19.51 7.91
C GLU A 5 6.50 -19.02 7.01
N PHE A 6 6.19 -18.54 5.79
CA PHE A 6 7.18 -17.97 4.88
C PHE A 6 7.41 -16.46 5.07
N LEU A 7 6.59 -15.80 5.86
CA LEU A 7 6.82 -14.42 6.26
C LEU A 7 7.78 -14.48 7.46
N LYS A 8 9.08 -14.33 7.22
CA LYS A 8 10.02 -13.93 8.27
C LYS A 8 9.42 -12.67 8.90
N ASP A 9 9.54 -12.52 10.22
CA ASP A 9 9.03 -11.32 10.90
C ASP A 9 9.49 -10.07 10.15
N PRO A 10 8.56 -9.25 9.66
CA PRO A 10 8.90 -8.11 8.82
C PRO A 10 9.66 -7.07 9.62
N ILE A 11 10.78 -6.59 9.09
CA ILE A 11 11.58 -5.56 9.73
C ILE A 11 10.85 -4.21 9.58
N ASP A 12 10.58 -3.54 10.69
CA ASP A 12 10.02 -2.20 10.74
C ASP A 12 11.15 -1.16 10.91
N PHE A 13 11.69 -0.66 9.80
CA PHE A 13 12.76 0.32 9.83
C PHE A 13 12.32 1.67 10.43
N GLU A 14 11.06 2.07 10.28
CA GLU A 14 10.55 3.31 10.87
C GLU A 14 10.48 3.22 12.41
N GLU A 15 10.08 2.06 12.93
CA GLU A 15 10.11 1.81 14.37
C GLU A 15 11.54 1.80 14.91
N ILE A 16 12.47 1.14 14.20
CA ILE A 16 13.88 1.09 14.58
C ILE A 16 14.51 2.50 14.56
N LYS A 17 14.21 3.33 13.56
CA LYS A 17 14.63 4.74 13.53
C LYS A 17 14.08 5.52 14.73
N SER A 18 12.82 5.30 15.06
CA SER A 18 12.18 5.94 16.21
C SER A 18 12.85 5.51 17.52
N GLN A 19 13.13 4.20 17.68
CA GLN A 19 13.85 3.68 18.83
C GLN A 19 15.26 4.27 18.91
N ARG A 20 15.99 4.34 17.80
CA ARG A 20 17.34 4.91 17.72
C ARG A 20 17.35 6.39 18.12
N SER A 21 16.40 7.18 17.59
CA SER A 21 16.23 8.59 17.94
C SER A 21 15.85 8.79 19.41
N SER A 22 15.03 7.89 19.96
CA SER A 22 14.66 7.92 21.38
C SER A 22 15.85 7.67 22.28
N LEU A 23 16.76 6.76 21.91
CA LEU A 23 18.00 6.51 22.67
C LEU A 23 18.88 7.76 22.72
N ASP A 24 19.05 8.48 21.59
CA ASP A 24 19.82 9.73 21.57
C ASP A 24 19.21 10.78 22.49
N THR A 25 17.88 10.94 22.44
CA THR A 25 17.16 11.86 23.32
C THR A 25 17.34 11.50 24.80
N TRP A 26 17.22 10.20 25.15
CA TRP A 26 17.42 9.76 26.53
C TRP A 26 18.85 9.97 27.02
N ILE A 27 19.84 9.74 26.16
CA ILE A 27 21.25 9.99 26.49
C ILE A 27 21.47 11.49 26.76
N GLU A 28 20.88 12.36 25.94
CA GLU A 28 20.98 13.81 26.12
C GLU A 28 20.34 14.27 27.44
N VAL A 29 19.13 13.83 27.72
CA VAL A 29 18.43 14.11 29.00
C VAL A 29 19.23 13.63 30.20
N LYS A 30 19.85 12.45 30.11
CA LYS A 30 20.72 11.93 31.20
C LYS A 30 22.00 12.76 31.36
N ARG A 31 22.61 13.23 30.28
CA ARG A 31 23.77 14.15 30.34
C ARG A 31 23.42 15.47 31.01
N GLU A 32 22.24 16.05 30.69
CA GLU A 32 21.75 17.25 31.37
C GLU A 32 21.49 16.99 32.87
N ARG A 33 21.03 15.79 33.27
CA ARG A 33 20.84 15.42 34.67
C ARG A 33 22.16 15.45 35.45
N ILE A 34 23.24 14.95 34.86
CA ILE A 34 24.60 15.00 35.49
C ILE A 34 25.01 16.47 35.74
N GLN A 35 24.71 17.38 34.80
CA GLN A 35 25.03 18.80 34.96
C GLN A 35 24.24 19.46 36.11
N ARG A 36 22.99 19.04 36.30
CA ARG A 36 22.10 19.59 37.36
C ARG A 36 22.33 18.96 38.73
N ARG A 37 22.77 17.66 38.79
CA ARG A 37 22.98 16.88 39.99
C ARG A 37 24.26 16.05 39.88
N PRO A 38 25.41 16.63 40.22
CA PRO A 38 26.70 15.94 40.11
C PRO A 38 26.83 14.71 41.03
N GLU A 39 26.05 14.63 42.10
CA GLU A 39 26.01 13.51 43.06
C GLU A 39 25.52 12.19 42.44
N ASP A 40 24.67 12.25 41.42
CA ASP A 40 24.10 11.05 40.74
C ASP A 40 25.02 10.57 39.57
N ARG A 41 26.22 11.11 39.43
CA ARG A 41 27.05 10.98 38.23
C ARG A 41 27.36 9.52 37.87
N GLU A 42 27.83 8.74 38.81
CA GLU A 42 28.26 7.33 38.56
C GLU A 42 27.08 6.47 38.09
N GLU A 43 25.93 6.61 38.75
CA GLU A 43 24.70 5.86 38.37
C GLU A 43 24.20 6.25 36.98
N VAL A 44 24.21 7.55 36.66
CA VAL A 44 23.72 8.06 35.37
C VAL A 44 24.71 7.74 34.24
N GLU A 45 26.04 7.77 34.49
CA GLU A 45 27.04 7.37 33.50
C GLU A 45 26.90 5.88 33.15
N LYS A 46 26.70 4.98 34.11
CA LYS A 46 26.42 3.57 33.85
C LYS A 46 25.17 3.37 33.01
N ALA A 47 24.08 4.12 33.30
CA ALA A 47 22.87 4.05 32.54
C ALA A 47 23.05 4.59 31.11
N ILE A 48 23.93 5.56 30.86
CA ILE A 48 24.30 6.04 29.52
C ILE A 48 25.07 4.94 28.77
N GLU A 49 26.02 4.28 29.38
CA GLU A 49 26.76 3.17 28.76
C GLU A 49 25.83 2.02 28.34
N GLU A 50 24.83 1.66 29.16
CA GLU A 50 23.84 0.65 28.85
C GLU A 50 22.97 1.06 27.63
N LEU A 51 22.61 2.35 27.49
CA LEU A 51 21.89 2.86 26.33
C LEU A 51 22.77 2.88 25.08
N GLN A 52 24.03 3.32 25.21
CA GLN A 52 24.99 3.36 24.11
C GLN A 52 25.32 1.95 23.57
N ALA A 53 25.36 0.94 24.45
CA ALA A 53 25.59 -0.44 24.02
C ALA A 53 24.54 -1.00 23.06
N LYS A 54 23.32 -0.46 23.05
CA LYS A 54 22.24 -0.86 22.14
C LYS A 54 22.34 -0.19 20.76
N ILE A 55 23.06 0.91 20.65
CA ILE A 55 23.14 1.69 19.40
C ILE A 55 23.75 0.88 18.24
N PRO A 56 24.88 0.17 18.40
CA PRO A 56 25.50 -0.56 17.30
C PRO A 56 24.59 -1.63 16.69
N GLU A 57 23.75 -2.27 17.50
CA GLU A 57 22.79 -3.28 17.04
C GLU A 57 21.72 -2.64 16.14
N LEU A 58 21.14 -1.52 16.57
CA LEU A 58 20.14 -0.79 15.77
C LEU A 58 20.77 -0.22 14.48
N ASP A 59 21.95 0.34 14.56
CA ASP A 59 22.67 0.88 13.40
C ASP A 59 23.02 -0.23 12.39
N ALA A 60 23.36 -1.44 12.86
CA ALA A 60 23.62 -2.60 11.99
C ALA A 60 22.35 -3.09 11.26
N ILE A 61 21.17 -2.94 11.89
CA ILE A 61 19.90 -3.24 11.23
C ILE A 61 19.56 -2.12 10.23
N LEU A 62 19.69 -0.85 10.61
CA LEU A 62 19.42 0.29 9.75
C LEU A 62 20.33 0.33 8.51
N ALA A 63 21.55 -0.19 8.61
CA ALA A 63 22.45 -0.32 7.45
C ALA A 63 21.91 -1.26 6.36
N LYS A 64 20.91 -2.10 6.66
CA LYS A 64 20.25 -2.99 5.71
C LYS A 64 18.95 -2.38 5.12
N GLU A 65 18.66 -1.12 5.46
CA GLU A 65 17.44 -0.47 4.97
C GLU A 65 17.46 -0.37 3.44
N PRO A 66 16.42 -0.90 2.77
CA PRO A 66 16.34 -0.84 1.32
C PRO A 66 16.08 0.59 0.84
N PRO A 67 16.58 0.94 -0.35
CA PRO A 67 16.30 2.24 -0.96
C PRO A 67 14.80 2.40 -1.21
N LEU A 68 14.31 3.62 -1.10
CA LEU A 68 12.92 3.94 -1.43
C LEU A 68 12.66 3.70 -2.92
N PRO A 69 11.46 3.23 -3.31
CA PRO A 69 11.12 3.02 -4.69
C PRO A 69 11.03 4.36 -5.45
N GLU A 70 11.48 4.36 -6.70
CA GLU A 70 11.28 5.51 -7.59
C GLU A 70 9.85 5.48 -8.15
N LEU A 71 8.97 6.32 -7.61
CA LEU A 71 7.55 6.38 -7.96
C LEU A 71 7.10 7.81 -8.25
N PRO A 72 6.42 8.05 -9.38
CA PRO A 72 6.28 7.14 -10.54
C PRO A 72 7.61 6.96 -11.27
N PRO A 73 7.75 5.88 -12.08
CA PRO A 73 8.97 5.65 -12.86
C PRO A 73 9.26 6.84 -13.79
N ARG A 74 10.51 7.27 -13.85
CA ARG A 74 10.94 8.37 -14.74
C ARG A 74 11.21 7.92 -16.17
N LYS A 75 11.58 6.65 -16.33
CA LYS A 75 11.87 6.02 -17.63
C LYS A 75 10.75 5.08 -18.04
N PRO A 76 10.61 4.77 -19.33
CA PRO A 76 9.60 3.82 -19.78
C PRO A 76 9.84 2.44 -19.19
N LEU A 77 8.74 1.74 -18.91
CA LEU A 77 8.78 0.36 -18.49
C LEU A 77 9.12 -0.56 -19.64
N ILE A 78 9.98 -1.54 -19.39
CA ILE A 78 10.33 -2.61 -20.34
C ILE A 78 10.12 -3.97 -19.71
N LYS A 79 9.90 -4.99 -20.53
CA LYS A 79 9.85 -6.39 -20.11
C LYS A 79 11.20 -7.04 -20.30
N VAL A 80 11.74 -7.63 -19.22
CA VAL A 80 12.96 -8.45 -19.24
C VAL A 80 12.58 -9.85 -18.80
N SER A 81 12.95 -10.85 -19.61
CA SER A 81 12.66 -12.26 -19.33
C SER A 81 13.96 -13.04 -19.23
N GLY A 82 14.03 -14.01 -18.34
CA GLY A 82 15.20 -14.85 -18.17
C GLY A 82 15.14 -15.72 -16.93
N VAL A 83 16.23 -16.44 -16.69
CA VAL A 83 16.41 -17.26 -15.48
C VAL A 83 17.10 -16.42 -14.41
N LEU A 84 16.62 -16.50 -13.19
CA LEU A 84 17.21 -15.81 -12.05
C LEU A 84 18.56 -16.44 -11.69
N GLU A 85 19.64 -15.68 -11.86
CA GLU A 85 21.01 -16.09 -11.52
C GLU A 85 21.27 -15.97 -10.02
N GLU A 86 20.77 -14.88 -9.43
CA GLU A 86 20.82 -14.57 -8.02
C GLU A 86 19.47 -14.01 -7.60
N PHE A 87 19.02 -14.35 -6.38
CA PHE A 87 17.76 -13.84 -5.85
C PHE A 87 17.75 -13.87 -4.33
N GLU A 88 17.48 -12.73 -3.73
CA GLU A 88 17.32 -12.55 -2.30
C GLU A 88 16.09 -11.71 -2.01
N THR A 89 15.46 -11.98 -0.88
CA THR A 89 14.29 -11.23 -0.41
C THR A 89 14.48 -10.78 1.02
N LEU A 90 14.10 -9.55 1.30
CA LEU A 90 14.03 -8.99 2.64
C LEU A 90 12.55 -8.64 2.92
N CYS A 91 11.97 -9.25 3.97
CA CYS A 91 10.62 -8.91 4.40
C CYS A 91 10.66 -7.63 5.23
N VAL A 92 9.90 -6.62 4.82
CA VAL A 92 9.93 -5.27 5.40
C VAL A 92 8.52 -4.73 5.54
N LYS A 93 8.23 -4.07 6.65
CA LYS A 93 7.03 -3.23 6.75
C LYS A 93 7.20 -2.00 5.88
N GLY A 94 6.37 -1.89 4.87
CA GLY A 94 6.37 -0.75 3.95
C GLY A 94 5.15 0.14 4.17
N TYR A 95 5.37 1.44 4.16
CA TYR A 95 4.34 2.47 4.30
C TYR A 95 4.07 3.10 2.94
N PHE A 96 3.46 2.30 2.03
CA PHE A 96 3.10 2.78 0.70
C PHE A 96 1.75 3.49 0.76
N THR A 97 1.75 4.77 0.48
CA THR A 97 0.58 5.63 0.45
C THR A 97 0.58 6.46 -0.83
N GLU A 98 -0.39 7.34 -1.00
CA GLU A 98 -0.40 8.31 -2.10
C GLU A 98 0.85 9.19 -2.15
N ARG A 99 1.54 9.37 -1.01
CA ARG A 99 2.74 10.18 -0.90
C ARG A 99 3.87 9.66 -1.77
N GLU A 100 4.07 8.35 -1.79
CA GLU A 100 5.14 7.71 -2.56
C GLU A 100 4.87 7.81 -4.07
N TYR A 101 3.59 7.73 -4.49
CA TYR A 101 3.18 7.82 -5.89
C TYR A 101 3.04 9.24 -6.43
N ALA A 102 2.73 10.19 -5.59
CA ALA A 102 2.51 11.60 -5.95
C ALA A 102 3.06 12.56 -4.88
N PRO A 103 4.38 12.57 -4.63
CA PRO A 103 4.97 13.32 -3.52
C PRO A 103 4.69 14.81 -3.56
N GLU A 104 4.70 15.42 -4.74
CA GLU A 104 4.41 16.86 -4.91
C GLU A 104 2.94 17.20 -4.61
N GLU A 105 2.01 16.37 -5.09
CA GLU A 105 0.57 16.55 -4.84
C GLU A 105 0.25 16.34 -3.36
N PHE A 106 0.91 15.38 -2.73
CA PHE A 106 0.76 15.11 -1.30
C PHE A 106 1.32 16.25 -0.44
N ALA A 107 2.49 16.77 -0.76
CA ALA A 107 3.09 17.90 -0.04
C ALA A 107 2.17 19.13 -0.09
N ARG A 108 1.62 19.45 -1.27
CA ARG A 108 0.66 20.55 -1.42
C ARG A 108 -0.64 20.33 -0.65
N LYS A 109 -1.13 19.10 -0.60
CA LYS A 109 -2.32 18.75 0.19
C LYS A 109 -2.06 18.89 1.68
N GLU A 110 -0.89 18.44 2.13
CA GLU A 110 -0.46 18.56 3.53
C GLU A 110 -0.33 20.04 3.96
N GLU A 111 0.23 20.87 3.10
CA GLU A 111 0.32 22.32 3.33
C GLU A 111 -1.06 22.97 3.47
N ASN A 112 -2.01 22.61 2.58
CA ASN A 112 -3.39 23.08 2.67
C ASN A 112 -4.12 22.58 3.93
N GLU A 113 -3.89 21.34 4.36
CA GLU A 113 -4.46 20.79 5.60
C GLU A 113 -3.89 21.48 6.84
N GLN A 114 -2.58 21.77 6.85
CA GLN A 114 -1.93 22.53 7.92
C GLN A 114 -2.48 23.95 8.00
N PHE A 115 -2.69 24.60 6.85
CA PHE A 115 -3.31 25.92 6.80
C PHE A 115 -4.75 25.89 7.29
N GLY A 116 -5.54 24.89 6.92
CA GLY A 116 -6.90 24.66 7.41
C GLY A 116 -6.95 24.43 8.94
N ALA A 117 -6.03 23.62 9.46
CA ALA A 117 -5.91 23.38 10.91
C ALA A 117 -5.51 24.67 11.67
N LEU A 118 -4.63 25.48 11.10
CA LEU A 118 -4.24 26.78 11.66
C LEU A 118 -5.45 27.73 11.72
N LEU A 119 -6.26 27.81 10.66
CA LEU A 119 -7.48 28.62 10.65
C LEU A 119 -8.49 28.17 11.70
N LEU A 120 -8.69 26.85 11.85
CA LEU A 120 -9.57 26.29 12.89
C LEU A 120 -9.06 26.62 14.30
N ALA A 121 -7.74 26.56 14.52
CA ALA A 121 -7.13 26.95 15.78
C ALA A 121 -7.34 28.44 16.09
N MET A 122 -7.18 29.31 15.08
CA MET A 122 -7.44 30.75 15.20
C MET A 122 -8.91 31.07 15.49
N MET A 123 -9.85 30.24 15.03
CA MET A 123 -11.28 30.33 15.34
C MET A 123 -11.66 29.74 16.72
N GLY A 124 -10.67 29.39 17.54
CA GLY A 124 -10.88 28.87 18.91
C GLY A 124 -11.19 27.36 18.97
N ASN A 125 -11.14 26.65 17.86
CA ASN A 125 -11.46 25.21 17.79
C ASN A 125 -10.20 24.33 17.84
N THR A 126 -9.44 24.45 18.93
CA THR A 126 -8.13 23.80 19.11
C THR A 126 -8.21 22.27 19.17
N SER A 127 -9.32 21.70 19.65
CA SER A 127 -9.51 20.25 19.74
C SER A 127 -9.59 19.61 18.36
N TRP A 128 -10.32 20.20 17.41
CA TRP A 128 -10.43 19.72 16.04
C TRP A 128 -9.12 19.91 15.25
N ALA A 129 -8.42 21.00 15.50
CA ALA A 129 -7.09 21.24 14.92
C ALA A 129 -6.09 20.17 15.39
N ALA A 130 -6.09 19.82 16.68
CA ALA A 130 -5.20 18.80 17.25
C ALA A 130 -5.53 17.38 16.74
N VAL A 131 -6.81 17.06 16.52
CA VAL A 131 -7.24 15.77 15.96
C VAL A 131 -6.76 15.64 14.52
N ASN A 132 -6.92 16.66 13.68
CA ASN A 132 -6.48 16.62 12.29
C ASN A 132 -4.96 16.48 12.12
N LEU A 133 -4.17 17.02 13.05
CA LEU A 133 -2.71 16.88 13.07
C LEU A 133 -2.24 15.52 13.60
N ARG A 134 -3.01 14.88 14.50
CA ARG A 134 -2.62 13.60 15.13
C ARG A 134 -3.05 12.35 14.39
N THR A 135 -4.05 12.41 13.51
CA THR A 135 -4.70 11.22 12.93
C THR A 135 -4.06 10.76 11.61
N LYS A 136 -2.76 10.90 11.45
CA LYS A 136 -2.05 10.23 10.34
C LYS A 136 -1.66 8.82 10.78
N ILE A 137 -2.64 7.92 10.93
CA ILE A 137 -2.38 6.49 11.05
C ILE A 137 -1.80 6.07 9.71
N ARG A 138 -0.50 5.86 9.65
CA ARG A 138 0.14 5.26 8.49
C ARG A 138 -0.25 3.78 8.46
N LEU A 139 -1.05 3.41 7.48
CA LEU A 139 -1.31 2.01 7.19
C LEU A 139 -0.03 1.41 6.65
N TYR A 140 0.39 0.28 7.23
CA TYR A 140 1.51 -0.50 6.77
C TYR A 140 1.05 -1.89 6.34
N ASN A 141 1.79 -2.49 5.43
CA ASN A 141 1.67 -3.89 5.07
C ASN A 141 3.06 -4.50 4.95
N ASP A 142 3.12 -5.81 4.95
CA ASP A 142 4.35 -6.55 4.76
C ASP A 142 4.65 -6.66 3.27
N TYR A 143 5.84 -6.23 2.88
CA TYR A 143 6.32 -6.25 1.50
C TYR A 143 7.65 -6.98 1.42
N HIS A 144 7.98 -7.43 0.22
CA HIS A 144 9.28 -7.97 -0.08
C HIS A 144 10.11 -6.95 -0.87
N PHE A 145 11.22 -6.51 -0.29
CA PHE A 145 12.28 -5.93 -1.08
C PHE A 145 13.05 -7.07 -1.72
N VAL A 146 13.06 -7.09 -3.03
CA VAL A 146 13.72 -8.12 -3.84
C VAL A 146 14.99 -7.56 -4.46
N GLN A 147 16.05 -8.36 -4.46
CA GLN A 147 17.27 -8.06 -5.19
C GLN A 147 17.82 -9.31 -5.83
N GLY A 148 18.49 -9.17 -6.96
CA GLY A 148 19.03 -10.31 -7.65
C GLY A 148 19.72 -9.92 -8.94
N LYS A 149 19.92 -10.94 -9.81
CA LYS A 149 20.57 -10.78 -11.09
C LYS A 149 19.86 -11.59 -12.17
N ILE A 150 19.63 -10.98 -13.30
CA ILE A 150 19.02 -11.59 -14.48
C ILE A 150 19.77 -11.15 -15.74
N ASN A 151 20.13 -12.09 -16.61
CA ASN A 151 20.89 -11.83 -17.83
C ASN A 151 22.19 -11.03 -17.57
N GLY A 152 22.86 -11.29 -16.44
CA GLY A 152 24.08 -10.60 -16.04
C GLY A 152 23.88 -9.21 -15.44
N ILE A 153 22.65 -8.67 -15.39
CA ILE A 153 22.34 -7.32 -14.90
C ILE A 153 21.69 -7.42 -13.52
N PRO A 154 22.19 -6.68 -12.51
CA PRO A 154 21.57 -6.64 -11.20
C PRO A 154 20.22 -5.93 -11.24
N PHE A 155 19.31 -6.33 -10.36
CA PHE A 155 18.03 -5.67 -10.18
C PHE A 155 17.64 -5.58 -8.70
N TYR A 156 16.80 -4.60 -8.39
CA TYR A 156 16.11 -4.53 -7.10
C TYR A 156 14.76 -3.82 -7.23
N GLY A 157 13.90 -4.04 -6.24
CA GLY A 157 12.60 -3.38 -6.20
C GLY A 157 11.74 -3.80 -5.02
N TRP A 158 10.64 -3.09 -4.83
CA TRP A 158 9.64 -3.36 -3.83
C TRP A 158 8.45 -4.07 -4.46
N LEU A 159 8.16 -5.26 -3.99
CA LEU A 159 7.07 -6.09 -4.49
C LEU A 159 6.17 -6.56 -3.35
N GLY A 160 5.02 -7.10 -3.71
CA GLY A 160 4.25 -7.92 -2.79
C GLY A 160 4.98 -9.20 -2.41
N LEU A 161 4.25 -10.14 -1.82
CA LEU A 161 4.78 -11.47 -1.53
C LEU A 161 5.36 -12.09 -2.81
N THR A 162 6.54 -12.65 -2.72
CA THR A 162 7.15 -13.39 -3.83
C THR A 162 7.65 -14.75 -3.36
N THR A 163 7.45 -15.76 -4.18
CA THR A 163 7.81 -17.16 -3.90
C THR A 163 8.85 -17.71 -4.86
N VAL A 164 9.33 -16.86 -5.78
CA VAL A 164 10.35 -17.27 -6.74
C VAL A 164 11.68 -17.56 -6.06
N LYS A 165 12.44 -18.45 -6.67
CA LYS A 165 13.75 -18.90 -6.20
C LYS A 165 14.80 -18.69 -7.30
N ARG A 166 16.06 -18.72 -6.90
CA ARG A 166 17.17 -18.78 -7.84
C ARG A 166 16.98 -19.98 -8.80
N GLY A 167 17.16 -19.75 -10.08
CA GLY A 167 16.98 -20.74 -11.13
C GLY A 167 15.58 -20.76 -11.76
N ASP A 168 14.60 -20.04 -11.19
CA ASP A 168 13.28 -19.91 -11.82
C ASP A 168 13.35 -19.03 -13.06
N TYR A 169 12.56 -19.39 -14.08
CA TYR A 169 12.31 -18.52 -15.21
C TYR A 169 11.22 -17.49 -14.86
N VAL A 170 11.56 -16.22 -15.03
CA VAL A 170 10.65 -15.11 -14.68
C VAL A 170 10.60 -14.06 -15.79
N GLU A 171 9.52 -13.29 -15.76
CA GLU A 171 9.42 -12.06 -16.55
C GLU A 171 9.30 -10.89 -15.56
N LEU A 172 10.18 -9.91 -15.72
CA LEU A 172 10.23 -8.69 -14.91
C LEU A 172 9.70 -7.52 -15.72
N VAL A 173 8.93 -6.64 -15.07
CA VAL A 173 8.64 -5.30 -15.58
C VAL A 173 9.53 -4.32 -14.83
N VAL A 174 10.40 -3.67 -15.57
CA VAL A 174 11.49 -2.87 -15.00
C VAL A 174 11.65 -1.53 -15.71
N THR A 175 12.34 -0.61 -15.05
CA THR A 175 12.98 0.52 -15.71
C THR A 175 14.49 0.33 -15.73
N GLU A 176 15.12 0.67 -16.84
CA GLU A 176 16.57 0.59 -16.98
C GLU A 176 17.22 1.80 -16.29
N GLN A 177 18.07 1.53 -15.31
CA GLN A 177 18.93 2.51 -14.67
C GLN A 177 20.37 2.38 -15.23
N GLU A 178 21.30 3.21 -14.77
CA GLU A 178 22.67 3.21 -15.31
C GLU A 178 23.41 1.88 -15.09
N ALA A 179 23.19 1.24 -13.92
CA ALA A 179 23.92 0.03 -13.52
C ALA A 179 23.02 -1.15 -13.10
N HIS A 180 21.70 -0.97 -13.09
CA HIS A 180 20.76 -1.97 -12.60
C HIS A 180 19.35 -1.77 -13.16
N TYR A 181 18.48 -2.74 -12.93
CA TYR A 181 17.06 -2.62 -13.19
C TYR A 181 16.28 -2.28 -11.91
N ALA A 182 15.38 -1.30 -11.99
CA ALA A 182 14.38 -1.08 -10.94
C ALA A 182 13.10 -1.87 -11.29
N VAL A 183 12.69 -2.79 -10.41
CA VAL A 183 11.60 -3.75 -10.66
C VAL A 183 10.27 -3.24 -10.10
N TYR A 184 9.20 -3.32 -10.90
CA TYR A 184 7.82 -2.94 -10.55
C TYR A 184 6.85 -4.12 -10.54
N ALA A 185 7.15 -5.18 -11.29
CA ALA A 185 6.40 -6.42 -11.23
C ALA A 185 7.31 -7.60 -11.60
N LEU A 186 7.02 -8.75 -11.01
CA LEU A 186 7.68 -10.01 -11.25
C LEU A 186 6.62 -11.08 -11.50
N THR A 187 6.69 -11.77 -12.63
CA THR A 187 5.79 -12.85 -12.97
C THR A 187 6.54 -14.18 -13.05
N LYS A 188 5.89 -15.26 -12.62
CA LYS A 188 6.30 -16.63 -12.87
C LYS A 188 5.30 -17.26 -13.85
N PRO A 189 5.58 -17.28 -15.16
CA PRO A 189 4.64 -17.72 -16.20
C PRO A 189 4.17 -19.17 -16.01
N GLU A 190 5.04 -20.04 -15.52
CA GLU A 190 4.76 -21.45 -15.24
C GLU A 190 3.55 -21.61 -14.30
N LEU A 191 3.48 -20.84 -13.25
CA LEU A 191 2.39 -20.84 -12.26
C LEU A 191 1.29 -19.84 -12.56
N ARG A 192 1.49 -18.97 -13.55
CA ARG A 192 0.64 -17.81 -13.83
C ARG A 192 0.46 -16.91 -12.61
N THR A 193 1.54 -16.66 -11.88
CA THR A 193 1.54 -15.78 -10.70
C THR A 193 2.30 -14.50 -10.96
N ILE A 194 1.84 -13.43 -10.35
CA ILE A 194 2.43 -12.10 -10.42
C ILE A 194 2.56 -11.51 -9.02
N SER A 195 3.75 -11.06 -8.69
CA SER A 195 4.03 -10.17 -7.56
C SER A 195 4.23 -8.76 -8.11
N ILE A 196 3.53 -7.79 -7.55
CA ILE A 196 3.48 -6.44 -8.10
C ILE A 196 3.72 -5.41 -6.99
N ILE A 197 4.24 -4.25 -7.39
CA ILE A 197 4.41 -3.13 -6.48
C ILE A 197 3.06 -2.77 -5.81
N PRO A 198 3.06 -2.33 -4.55
CA PRO A 198 1.84 -2.02 -3.80
C PRO A 198 0.85 -1.14 -4.57
N TRP A 199 -0.46 -1.39 -4.39
CA TRP A 199 -1.58 -0.63 -4.96
C TRP A 199 -1.72 -0.64 -6.49
N CYS A 200 -0.88 -1.39 -7.20
CA CYS A 200 -0.91 -1.49 -8.67
C CYS A 200 -1.66 -2.74 -9.17
N ASN A 201 -2.80 -3.07 -8.58
CA ASN A 201 -3.54 -4.31 -8.85
C ASN A 201 -4.73 -4.17 -9.80
N LYS A 202 -5.05 -2.95 -10.27
CA LYS A 202 -6.21 -2.67 -11.13
C LYS A 202 -5.86 -1.68 -12.23
N GLY A 203 -6.46 -1.87 -13.43
CA GLY A 203 -6.43 -0.89 -14.50
C GLY A 203 -7.48 0.23 -14.29
N ILE A 204 -7.35 1.31 -15.06
CA ILE A 204 -8.12 2.55 -14.90
C ILE A 204 -9.64 2.30 -14.97
N ARG A 205 -10.10 1.56 -15.99
CA ARG A 205 -11.54 1.30 -16.17
C ARG A 205 -12.09 0.37 -15.09
N SER A 206 -11.30 -0.64 -14.69
CA SER A 206 -11.68 -1.54 -13.59
C SER A 206 -11.86 -0.77 -12.28
N LYS A 207 -10.97 0.17 -11.98
CA LYS A 207 -11.08 1.04 -10.79
C LYS A 207 -12.28 1.96 -10.88
N ALA A 208 -12.51 2.57 -12.05
CA ALA A 208 -13.67 3.45 -12.26
C ALA A 208 -15.00 2.73 -12.02
N TRP A 209 -15.14 1.47 -12.44
CA TRP A 209 -16.31 0.66 -12.15
C TRP A 209 -16.47 0.34 -10.66
N ASP A 210 -15.38 0.09 -9.94
CA ASP A 210 -15.44 -0.11 -8.50
C ASP A 210 -15.95 1.17 -7.79
N GLU A 211 -15.52 2.37 -8.21
CA GLU A 211 -16.02 3.65 -7.68
C GLU A 211 -17.52 3.85 -7.92
N VAL A 212 -18.00 3.51 -9.12
CA VAL A 212 -19.45 3.53 -9.43
C VAL A 212 -20.18 2.59 -8.50
N PHE A 213 -19.69 1.36 -8.34
CA PHE A 213 -20.31 0.37 -7.46
C PHE A 213 -20.40 0.86 -6.02
N TYR A 214 -19.32 1.42 -5.46
CA TYR A 214 -19.32 1.98 -4.11
C TYR A 214 -20.31 3.15 -3.97
N THR A 215 -20.34 4.04 -4.95
CA THR A 215 -21.29 5.16 -4.97
C THR A 215 -22.74 4.66 -4.97
N CYS A 216 -23.07 3.68 -5.82
CA CYS A 216 -24.39 3.06 -5.85
C CYS A 216 -24.74 2.38 -4.50
N CYS A 217 -23.80 1.66 -3.88
CA CYS A 217 -24.03 1.04 -2.57
C CYS A 217 -24.33 2.07 -1.47
N ILE A 218 -23.62 3.21 -1.45
CA ILE A 218 -23.87 4.28 -0.48
C ILE A 218 -25.30 4.84 -0.67
N PHE A 219 -25.70 5.17 -1.91
CA PHE A 219 -27.05 5.68 -2.18
C PHE A 219 -28.14 4.65 -1.86
N LEU A 220 -27.88 3.36 -2.13
CA LEU A 220 -28.80 2.28 -1.76
C LEU A 220 -28.98 2.20 -0.25
N LEU A 221 -27.88 2.29 0.51
CA LEU A 221 -27.92 2.30 1.98
C LEU A 221 -28.76 3.47 2.49
N ILE A 222 -28.54 4.67 1.96
CA ILE A 222 -29.33 5.85 2.32
C ILE A 222 -30.82 5.62 1.99
N ALA A 223 -31.13 5.07 0.81
CA ALA A 223 -32.51 4.76 0.41
C ALA A 223 -33.17 3.75 1.37
N VAL A 224 -32.46 2.71 1.79
CA VAL A 224 -32.95 1.71 2.77
C VAL A 224 -33.23 2.37 4.13
N VAL A 225 -32.35 3.25 4.61
CA VAL A 225 -32.57 3.98 5.86
C VAL A 225 -33.78 4.89 5.77
N CYS A 226 -33.93 5.64 4.65
CA CYS A 226 -35.09 6.50 4.44
C CYS A 226 -36.39 5.68 4.36
N LEU A 227 -36.38 4.55 3.63
CA LEU A 227 -37.55 3.65 3.56
C LEU A 227 -37.90 3.07 4.92
N GLY A 228 -36.92 2.67 5.73
CA GLY A 228 -37.13 2.20 7.09
C GLY A 228 -37.79 3.27 7.96
N ALA A 229 -37.37 4.52 7.85
CA ALA A 229 -37.99 5.64 8.56
C ALA A 229 -39.43 5.91 8.10
N ILE A 230 -39.74 5.65 6.82
CA ILE A 230 -41.13 5.77 6.30
C ILE A 230 -42.04 4.66 6.85
N LEU A 231 -41.52 3.43 6.97
CA LEU A 231 -42.31 2.27 7.42
C LEU A 231 -42.62 2.28 8.92
N PHE A 232 -41.88 3.07 9.71
CA PHE A 232 -42.09 3.24 11.14
C PHE A 232 -42.44 4.71 11.51
N PRO A 233 -43.54 5.25 11.03
CA PRO A 233 -43.89 6.67 11.26
C PRO A 233 -44.41 6.89 12.64
N ASP A 234 -43.69 7.66 13.45
CA ASP A 234 -44.28 8.34 14.62
C ASP A 234 -45.09 9.57 14.16
N GLY A 235 -46.22 9.33 13.48
CA GLY A 235 -47.33 10.25 13.29
C GLY A 235 -47.09 11.67 12.76
N SER A 236 -46.00 11.98 12.07
CA SER A 236 -45.75 13.34 11.60
C SER A 236 -45.89 13.45 10.08
N SER A 237 -46.53 14.52 9.61
CA SER A 237 -46.76 14.92 8.21
C SER A 237 -45.48 15.20 7.38
N PHE A 238 -44.31 14.91 7.95
CA PHE A 238 -43.01 15.07 7.28
C PHE A 238 -42.86 14.18 6.04
N TRP A 239 -43.68 13.13 5.90
CA TRP A 239 -43.53 12.07 4.88
C TRP A 239 -44.37 12.27 3.62
N ASP A 240 -45.19 13.31 3.53
CA ASP A 240 -46.01 13.60 2.33
C ASP A 240 -45.18 13.93 1.08
N GLY A 241 -43.86 14.12 1.23
CA GLY A 241 -42.91 14.35 0.15
C GLY A 241 -41.90 13.20 -0.09
N ALA A 242 -42.08 12.07 0.55
CA ALA A 242 -41.12 10.97 0.50
C ALA A 242 -40.89 10.39 -0.91
N ASP A 243 -41.94 10.36 -1.73
CA ASP A 243 -41.88 9.91 -3.13
C ASP A 243 -40.97 10.82 -3.95
N ILE A 244 -41.15 12.14 -3.83
CA ILE A 244 -40.32 13.14 -4.49
C ILE A 244 -38.88 13.07 -4.02
N PHE A 245 -38.67 12.92 -2.71
CA PHE A 245 -37.33 12.75 -2.13
C PHE A 245 -36.62 11.51 -2.68
N THR A 246 -37.32 10.38 -2.80
CA THR A 246 -36.75 9.14 -3.34
C THR A 246 -36.38 9.30 -4.82
N LEU A 247 -37.16 9.97 -5.62
CA LEU A 247 -36.83 10.28 -7.02
C LEU A 247 -35.61 11.18 -7.13
N TRP A 248 -35.48 12.21 -6.29
CA TRP A 248 -34.30 13.05 -6.22
C TRP A 248 -33.04 12.27 -5.79
N LEU A 249 -33.18 11.36 -4.82
CA LEU A 249 -32.08 10.51 -4.38
C LEU A 249 -31.58 9.60 -5.51
N MET A 250 -32.49 9.00 -6.28
CA MET A 250 -32.14 8.20 -7.46
C MET A 250 -31.45 9.04 -8.53
N PHE A 251 -31.97 10.22 -8.81
CA PHE A 251 -31.34 11.15 -9.75
C PHE A 251 -29.93 11.50 -9.35
N PHE A 252 -29.72 11.89 -8.11
CA PHE A 252 -28.38 12.20 -7.59
C PHE A 252 -27.46 10.97 -7.61
N ALA A 253 -27.95 9.77 -7.32
CA ALA A 253 -27.17 8.54 -7.40
C ALA A 253 -26.60 8.34 -8.82
N VAL A 254 -27.43 8.53 -9.85
CA VAL A 254 -27.00 8.41 -11.27
C VAL A 254 -25.99 9.51 -11.62
N VAL A 255 -26.27 10.76 -11.28
CA VAL A 255 -25.40 11.90 -11.58
C VAL A 255 -24.03 11.74 -10.89
N PHE A 256 -24.00 11.41 -9.60
CA PHE A 256 -22.75 11.22 -8.86
C PHE A 256 -21.97 9.98 -9.34
N SER A 257 -22.65 8.89 -9.69
CA SER A 257 -22.01 7.71 -10.27
C SER A 257 -21.33 8.01 -11.60
N LEU A 258 -22.04 8.72 -12.50
CA LEU A 258 -21.46 9.15 -13.77
C LEU A 258 -20.29 10.13 -13.57
N TYR A 259 -20.43 11.08 -12.67
CA TYR A 259 -19.37 12.03 -12.33
C TYR A 259 -18.14 11.30 -11.78
N SER A 260 -18.32 10.39 -10.82
CA SER A 260 -17.23 9.58 -10.24
C SER A 260 -16.51 8.76 -11.31
N PHE A 261 -17.27 8.11 -12.22
CA PHE A 261 -16.71 7.36 -13.34
C PHE A 261 -15.85 8.23 -14.26
N VAL A 262 -16.37 9.39 -14.67
CA VAL A 262 -15.66 10.32 -15.55
C VAL A 262 -14.39 10.86 -14.88
N VAL A 263 -14.46 11.21 -13.60
CA VAL A 263 -13.30 11.71 -12.85
C VAL A 263 -12.24 10.63 -12.73
N SER A 264 -12.61 9.40 -12.38
CA SER A 264 -11.68 8.28 -12.24
C SER A 264 -10.97 7.92 -13.55
N ILE A 265 -11.64 8.11 -14.71
CA ILE A 265 -10.99 7.90 -16.02
C ILE A 265 -10.11 9.09 -16.42
N LYS A 266 -10.57 10.32 -16.20
CA LYS A 266 -9.82 11.52 -16.64
C LYS A 266 -8.63 11.85 -15.76
N LYS A 267 -8.72 11.56 -14.47
CA LYS A 267 -7.68 11.81 -13.46
C LYS A 267 -7.41 10.55 -12.63
N PRO A 268 -6.88 9.49 -13.27
CA PRO A 268 -6.57 8.27 -12.54
C PRO A 268 -5.45 8.52 -11.53
N TRP A 269 -5.50 7.83 -10.42
CA TRP A 269 -4.42 7.81 -9.43
C TRP A 269 -3.13 7.33 -10.09
N LYS A 270 -1.99 7.84 -9.64
CA LYS A 270 -0.68 7.51 -10.23
C LYS A 270 -0.38 6.01 -10.14
N SER A 271 -0.74 5.35 -9.03
CA SER A 271 -0.62 3.90 -8.87
C SER A 271 -1.45 3.12 -9.89
N ILE A 272 -2.66 3.56 -10.19
CA ILE A 272 -3.56 2.91 -11.16
C ILE A 272 -3.04 3.10 -12.60
N LYS A 273 -2.49 4.27 -12.90
CA LYS A 273 -1.82 4.51 -14.19
C LYS A 273 -0.61 3.59 -14.35
N LEU A 274 0.24 3.51 -13.32
CA LEU A 274 1.40 2.61 -13.31
C LEU A 274 0.97 1.14 -13.48
N ALA A 275 -0.10 0.71 -12.80
CA ALA A 275 -0.65 -0.63 -12.97
C ALA A 275 -1.02 -0.93 -14.43
N GLN A 276 -1.72 0.01 -15.08
CA GLN A 276 -2.09 -0.14 -16.49
C GLN A 276 -0.85 -0.23 -17.41
N ASP A 277 0.18 0.59 -17.15
CA ASP A 277 1.44 0.56 -17.90
C ASP A 277 2.14 -0.78 -17.71
N ILE A 278 2.19 -1.32 -16.48
CA ILE A 278 2.72 -2.66 -16.17
C ILE A 278 1.97 -3.74 -16.96
N PHE A 279 0.63 -3.73 -16.95
CA PHE A 279 -0.20 -4.70 -17.67
C PHE A 279 -0.01 -4.61 -19.18
N SER A 280 0.18 -3.40 -19.70
CA SER A 280 0.48 -3.18 -21.12
C SER A 280 1.81 -3.80 -21.52
N VAL A 281 2.86 -3.61 -20.73
CA VAL A 281 4.20 -4.16 -20.95
C VAL A 281 4.23 -5.69 -20.85
N LEU A 282 3.43 -6.27 -19.96
CA LEU A 282 3.24 -7.72 -19.82
C LEU A 282 2.43 -8.31 -20.99
N GLY A 283 1.76 -7.48 -21.81
CA GLY A 283 0.97 -7.94 -22.96
C GLY A 283 -0.43 -8.43 -22.58
N PHE A 284 -0.99 -7.97 -21.45
CA PHE A 284 -2.38 -8.32 -21.11
C PHE A 284 -3.37 -7.72 -22.12
N PRO A 285 -4.39 -8.49 -22.52
CA PRO A 285 -5.47 -7.95 -23.33
C PRO A 285 -6.26 -6.93 -22.51
N ASN A 286 -6.53 -5.75 -23.09
CA ASN A 286 -7.28 -4.66 -22.44
C ASN A 286 -6.74 -4.28 -21.04
N PRO A 287 -5.52 -3.74 -20.92
CA PRO A 287 -4.86 -3.44 -19.64
C PRO A 287 -5.70 -2.60 -18.69
N GLN A 288 -6.56 -1.71 -19.23
CA GLN A 288 -7.44 -0.85 -18.46
C GLN A 288 -8.60 -1.58 -17.74
N ASP A 289 -8.98 -2.77 -18.21
CA ASP A 289 -10.08 -3.55 -17.65
C ASP A 289 -9.59 -4.60 -16.64
N ILE A 290 -8.29 -4.78 -16.50
CA ILE A 290 -7.69 -5.81 -15.63
C ILE A 290 -7.95 -5.49 -14.15
N SER A 291 -8.31 -6.53 -13.41
CA SER A 291 -8.31 -6.57 -11.96
C SER A 291 -7.68 -7.89 -11.50
N LEU A 292 -6.46 -7.83 -11.00
CA LEU A 292 -5.75 -9.02 -10.53
C LEU A 292 -6.52 -9.75 -9.41
N GLU A 293 -7.20 -9.01 -8.54
CA GLU A 293 -8.07 -9.61 -7.51
C GLU A 293 -9.21 -10.44 -8.10
N LYS A 294 -9.89 -9.90 -9.14
CA LYS A 294 -11.00 -10.61 -9.81
C LYS A 294 -10.48 -11.85 -10.53
N LEU A 295 -9.33 -11.74 -11.21
CA LEU A 295 -8.68 -12.87 -11.86
C LEU A 295 -8.29 -13.96 -10.86
N THR A 296 -7.66 -13.58 -9.74
CA THR A 296 -7.31 -14.51 -8.67
C THR A 296 -8.55 -15.21 -8.09
N LYS A 297 -9.59 -14.45 -7.74
CA LYS A 297 -10.85 -15.03 -7.24
C LYS A 297 -11.50 -16.00 -8.25
N LYS A 298 -11.44 -15.67 -9.55
CA LYS A 298 -11.93 -16.55 -10.61
C LYS A 298 -11.10 -17.83 -10.66
N ARG A 299 -9.77 -17.73 -10.69
CA ARG A 299 -8.86 -18.89 -10.73
C ARG A 299 -9.05 -19.81 -9.51
N LEU A 300 -9.17 -19.25 -8.32
CA LEU A 300 -9.41 -20.03 -7.11
C LEU A 300 -10.76 -20.76 -7.13
N ARG A 301 -11.80 -20.19 -7.76
CA ARG A 301 -13.08 -20.90 -7.95
C ARG A 301 -12.95 -22.07 -8.94
N GLU A 302 -12.23 -21.84 -10.05
CA GLU A 302 -11.96 -22.88 -11.05
C GLU A 302 -11.17 -24.06 -10.44
N MET A 303 -10.15 -23.77 -9.62
CA MET A 303 -9.36 -24.80 -8.92
C MET A 303 -10.17 -25.59 -7.90
N LYS A 304 -11.16 -24.96 -7.24
CA LYS A 304 -12.07 -25.66 -6.33
C LYS A 304 -13.03 -26.60 -7.06
N SER A 305 -13.48 -26.24 -8.27
CA SER A 305 -14.37 -27.07 -9.06
C SER A 305 -13.64 -28.23 -9.75
N ASN A 306 -12.35 -28.06 -10.05
CA ASN A 306 -11.49 -29.07 -10.66
C ASN A 306 -10.18 -29.17 -9.87
N PRO A 307 -10.14 -29.90 -8.75
CA PRO A 307 -8.91 -30.07 -7.98
C PRO A 307 -7.89 -30.87 -8.81
N SER A 308 -6.85 -30.19 -9.24
CA SER A 308 -5.69 -30.83 -9.85
C SER A 308 -4.86 -31.50 -8.76
N PRO A 309 -4.29 -32.70 -8.98
CA PRO A 309 -3.50 -33.42 -7.98
C PRO A 309 -2.08 -32.84 -7.81
N GLU A 310 -1.88 -31.57 -8.07
CA GLU A 310 -0.57 -30.92 -7.89
C GLU A 310 -0.30 -30.67 -6.40
N ASN A 311 0.51 -31.56 -5.83
CA ASN A 311 1.26 -31.35 -4.58
C ASN A 311 2.36 -30.32 -4.84
N SER A 312 2.02 -29.07 -5.12
CA SER A 312 3.03 -28.03 -5.16
C SER A 312 3.34 -27.58 -3.74
N GLU A 313 4.58 -27.78 -3.30
CA GLU A 313 5.12 -27.22 -2.06
C GLU A 313 5.22 -25.68 -2.12
N GLU A 314 4.79 -25.07 -3.23
CA GLU A 314 4.88 -23.65 -3.47
C GLU A 314 3.70 -22.89 -2.85
N VAL A 315 4.00 -21.78 -2.20
CA VAL A 315 2.98 -20.87 -1.69
C VAL A 315 2.31 -20.16 -2.87
N LEU A 316 1.02 -20.39 -3.01
CA LEU A 316 0.21 -19.86 -4.11
C LEU A 316 -0.67 -18.70 -3.62
N PRO A 317 -1.08 -17.79 -4.51
CA PRO A 317 -2.03 -16.73 -4.17
C PRO A 317 -3.33 -17.27 -3.58
N ASP A 318 -3.79 -16.68 -2.50
CA ASP A 318 -5.01 -17.05 -1.79
C ASP A 318 -6.11 -15.98 -1.92
N LYS A 319 -7.21 -16.13 -1.16
CA LYS A 319 -8.30 -15.16 -1.13
C LYS A 319 -7.92 -13.79 -0.53
N TYR A 320 -6.82 -13.71 0.20
CA TYR A 320 -6.29 -12.49 0.81
C TYR A 320 -5.15 -11.86 -0.01
N CYS A 321 -5.03 -12.26 -1.27
CA CYS A 321 -4.01 -11.76 -2.19
C CYS A 321 -3.91 -10.23 -2.26
N PHE A 322 -5.01 -9.51 -1.98
CA PHE A 322 -5.02 -8.04 -1.93
C PHE A 322 -4.11 -7.45 -0.83
N MET A 323 -3.88 -8.21 0.26
CA MET A 323 -2.96 -7.79 1.33
C MET A 323 -1.49 -8.12 0.99
N SER A 324 -1.28 -9.23 0.28
CA SER A 324 0.06 -9.69 -0.09
C SER A 324 0.57 -9.14 -1.41
N HIS A 325 -0.27 -8.46 -2.20
CA HIS A 325 0.03 -7.99 -3.57
C HIS A 325 0.62 -9.09 -4.46
N TYR A 326 0.15 -10.32 -4.27
CA TYR A 326 0.54 -11.52 -4.98
C TYR A 326 -0.70 -12.19 -5.56
N TYR A 327 -0.76 -12.36 -6.89
CA TYR A 327 -1.98 -12.67 -7.62
C TYR A 327 -1.77 -13.76 -8.66
N TYR A 328 -2.88 -14.41 -9.08
CA TYR A 328 -2.96 -15.11 -10.36
C TYR A 328 -3.33 -14.14 -11.49
N TYR A 329 -2.84 -14.47 -12.71
CA TYR A 329 -3.17 -13.72 -13.93
C TYR A 329 -3.49 -14.63 -15.12
#